data_40549a0ab454eafdb08f0b9b5e1ae74b
#
_entry.id   40549a0ab454eafdb08f0b9b5e1ae74b
#
_cell.length_a   1.000
_cell.length_b   1.000
_cell.length_c   1.000
_cell.angle_alpha   90.00
_cell.angle_beta   90.00
_cell.angle_gamma   90.00
#
_symmetry.space_group_name_H-M   'P 1'
#
loop_
_entity.id
_entity.type
_entity.pdbx_description
1 polymer ?
#
loop_
_entity_poly.entity_id
_entity_poly.type
_entity_poly.pdbx_seq_one_letter_code
_entity_poly.pdbx_strand_id
1 'polypeptide(L)' 'MSHHQHELRLAVSSAAEALISDLGGEAYAVARRRAEEATSDLLARDWSEVALLVARKTGRRSSLIAWMLH' A
#
# COMPACT_ATOMS: atom_id res chain seq x y z
N MET A 1 13.04 14.01 17.17
CA MET A 1 13.44 14.47 15.86
C MET A 1 12.40 14.19 14.82
N SER A 2 11.85 15.26 14.30
CA SER A 2 10.75 15.17 13.36
C SER A 2 11.14 14.63 11.99
N HIS A 3 12.43 14.58 11.70
CA HIS A 3 12.89 14.09 10.40
C HIS A 3 12.53 12.63 10.13
N HIS A 4 12.64 11.78 11.14
CA HIS A 4 12.36 10.37 10.95
C HIS A 4 10.91 10.10 10.60
N GLN A 5 9.99 10.79 11.26
CA GLN A 5 8.57 10.61 10.98
C GLN A 5 8.20 11.12 9.58
N HIS A 6 8.84 12.20 9.18
CA HIS A 6 8.61 12.75 7.85
C HIS A 6 9.10 11.78 6.78
N GLU A 7 10.28 11.21 6.99
CA GLU A 7 10.84 10.27 6.04
C GLU A 7 10.00 9.01 5.91
N LEU A 8 9.47 8.52 7.04
CA LEU A 8 8.63 7.32 7.00
C LEU A 8 7.36 7.54 6.18
N ARG A 9 6.73 8.70 6.32
CA ARG A 9 5.55 9.00 5.54
C ARG A 9 5.85 9.13 4.06
N LEU A 10 6.96 9.76 3.73
CA LEU A 10 7.40 9.87 2.35
C LEU A 10 7.70 8.49 1.79
N ALA A 11 8.30 7.62 2.60
CA ALA A 11 8.62 6.28 2.16
C ALA A 11 7.37 5.46 1.84
N VAL A 12 6.31 5.61 2.63
CA VAL A 12 5.06 4.90 2.37
C VAL A 12 4.47 5.35 1.04
N SER A 13 4.41 6.65 0.82
CA SER A 13 3.88 7.18 -0.43
C SER A 13 4.73 6.76 -1.63
N SER A 14 6.05 6.87 -1.49
CA SER A 14 6.96 6.48 -2.55
C SER A 14 6.87 4.98 -2.85
N ALA A 15 6.75 4.17 -1.81
CA ALA A 15 6.63 2.73 -1.98
C ALA A 15 5.34 2.37 -2.73
N ALA A 16 4.24 3.04 -2.40
CA ALA A 16 2.98 2.79 -3.09
C ALA A 16 3.09 3.13 -4.57
N GLU A 17 3.68 4.27 -4.88
CA GLU A 17 3.82 4.67 -6.28
C GLU A 17 4.78 3.76 -7.04
N ALA A 18 5.86 3.35 -6.39
CA ALA A 18 6.81 2.44 -7.02
C ALA A 18 6.17 1.10 -7.31
N LEU A 19 5.38 0.57 -6.39
CA LEU A 19 4.70 -0.69 -6.60
C LEU A 19 3.70 -0.60 -7.75
N ILE A 20 2.95 0.49 -7.81
CA ILE A 20 1.99 0.68 -8.89
C ILE A 20 2.71 0.78 -10.23
N SER A 21 3.80 1.53 -10.26
CA SER A 21 4.59 1.71 -11.47
C SER A 21 5.19 0.39 -11.96
N ASP A 22 5.67 -0.43 -11.03
CA ASP A 22 6.36 -1.66 -11.40
C ASP A 22 5.42 -2.84 -11.61
N LEU A 23 4.35 -2.92 -10.83
CA LEU A 23 3.51 -4.11 -10.76
C LEU A 23 2.08 -3.89 -11.21
N GLY A 24 1.66 -2.65 -11.33
CA GLY A 24 0.30 -2.35 -11.78
C GLY A 24 -0.74 -3.03 -10.91
N GLY A 25 -1.56 -3.88 -11.51
CA GLY A 25 -2.66 -4.51 -10.81
C GLY A 25 -2.26 -5.44 -9.68
N GLU A 26 -1.00 -5.87 -9.63
CA GLU A 26 -0.52 -6.75 -8.58
C GLU A 26 0.04 -5.99 -7.38
N ALA A 27 0.13 -4.67 -7.47
CA ALA A 27 0.75 -3.87 -6.41
C ALA A 27 0.03 -4.06 -5.06
N TYR A 28 -1.27 -4.11 -5.07
CA TYR A 28 -2.04 -4.28 -3.83
C TYR A 28 -1.74 -5.62 -3.17
N ALA A 29 -1.76 -6.69 -3.95
CA ALA A 29 -1.51 -8.03 -3.42
C ALA A 29 -0.10 -8.13 -2.85
N VAL A 30 0.88 -7.53 -3.52
CA VAL A 30 2.26 -7.55 -3.04
C VAL A 30 2.39 -6.77 -1.73
N ALA A 31 1.77 -5.59 -1.64
CA ALA A 31 1.82 -4.80 -0.42
C ALA A 31 1.17 -5.55 0.75
N ARG A 32 0.03 -6.20 0.49
CA ARG A 32 -0.64 -7.00 1.51
C ARG A 32 0.23 -8.15 1.98
N ARG A 33 0.87 -8.84 1.05
CA ARG A 33 1.74 -9.95 1.39
C ARG A 33 2.90 -9.48 2.26
N ARG A 34 3.50 -8.35 1.91
CA ARG A 34 4.62 -7.82 2.70
C ARG A 34 4.18 -7.43 4.09
N ALA A 35 2.94 -6.94 4.24
CA ALA A 35 2.41 -6.64 5.57
C ALA A 35 2.28 -7.91 6.41
N GLU A 36 1.83 -8.99 5.79
CA GLU A 36 1.68 -10.27 6.48
C GLU A 36 3.02 -10.90 6.85
N GLU A 37 4.03 -10.70 6.02
CA GLU A 37 5.35 -11.27 6.24
C GLU A 37 6.24 -10.39 7.10
N ALA A 38 5.78 -9.20 7.48
CA ALA A 38 6.60 -8.28 8.24
C ALA A 38 6.95 -8.85 9.60
N THR A 39 8.20 -8.64 10.00
CA THR A 39 8.72 -9.20 11.26
C THR A 39 8.47 -8.30 12.46
N SER A 40 7.96 -7.10 12.25
CA SER A 40 7.65 -6.20 13.34
C SER A 40 6.30 -5.54 13.09
N ASP A 41 5.66 -5.12 14.18
CA ASP A 41 4.37 -4.44 14.08
C ASP A 41 4.47 -3.14 13.30
N LEU A 42 5.60 -2.46 13.44
CA LEU A 42 5.82 -1.20 12.76
C LEU A 42 5.88 -1.39 11.25
N LEU A 43 6.63 -2.39 10.80
CA LEU A 43 6.71 -2.71 9.38
C LEU A 43 5.36 -3.19 8.84
N ALA A 44 4.66 -3.99 9.61
CA ALA A 44 3.35 -4.47 9.20
C ALA A 44 2.39 -3.31 9.00
N ARG A 45 2.44 -2.32 9.89
CA ARG A 45 1.59 -1.14 9.78
C ARG A 45 1.96 -0.33 8.54
N ASP A 46 3.26 -0.15 8.30
CA ASP A 46 3.70 0.61 7.14
C ASP A 46 3.26 -0.04 5.84
N TRP A 47 3.42 -1.34 5.72
CA TRP A 47 2.99 -2.05 4.52
C TRP A 47 1.48 -2.06 4.36
N SER A 48 0.75 -2.09 5.48
CA SER A 48 -0.71 -1.97 5.43
C SER A 48 -1.13 -0.60 4.89
N GLU A 49 -0.41 0.46 5.30
CA GLU A 49 -0.69 1.79 4.78
C GLU A 49 -0.35 1.89 3.30
N VAL A 50 0.74 1.25 2.88
CA VAL A 50 1.09 1.19 1.46
C VAL A 50 -0.04 0.52 0.69
N ALA A 51 -0.57 -0.59 1.20
CA ALA A 51 -1.66 -1.29 0.53
C ALA A 51 -2.90 -0.39 0.40
N LEU A 52 -3.23 0.36 1.45
CA LEU A 52 -4.35 1.28 1.39
C LEU A 52 -4.16 2.36 0.34
N LEU A 53 -2.95 2.92 0.27
CA LEU A 53 -2.65 3.93 -0.73
C LEU A 53 -2.73 3.36 -2.14
N VAL A 54 -2.20 2.15 -2.33
CA VAL A 54 -2.28 1.49 -3.62
C VAL A 54 -3.75 1.31 -4.02
N ALA A 55 -4.58 0.86 -3.10
CA ALA A 55 -5.99 0.64 -3.39
C ALA A 55 -6.67 1.94 -3.80
N ARG A 56 -6.36 3.04 -3.12
CA ARG A 56 -6.93 4.34 -3.46
C ARG A 56 -6.48 4.82 -4.83
N LYS A 57 -5.18 4.71 -5.09
CA LYS A 57 -4.60 5.23 -6.32
C LYS A 57 -5.03 4.42 -7.54
N THR A 58 -5.22 3.13 -7.38
CA THR A 58 -5.61 2.28 -8.50
C THR A 58 -7.12 2.13 -8.65
N GLY A 59 -7.88 2.69 -7.72
CA GLY A 59 -9.33 2.57 -7.77
C GLY A 59 -9.83 1.16 -7.52
N ARG A 60 -9.00 0.31 -6.94
CA ARG A 60 -9.35 -1.10 -6.71
C ARG A 60 -10.61 -1.23 -5.88
N ARG A 61 -10.77 -0.35 -4.91
CA ARG A 61 -11.95 -0.39 -4.05
C ARG A 61 -13.22 -0.12 -4.83
N SER A 62 -13.16 0.83 -5.75
CA SER A 62 -14.29 1.14 -6.61
C SER A 62 -14.62 -0.02 -7.51
N SER A 63 -13.60 -0.68 -8.05
CA SER A 63 -13.79 -1.84 -8.89
C SER A 63 -14.47 -2.97 -8.15
N LEU A 64 -14.08 -3.21 -6.89
CA LEU A 64 -14.69 -4.24 -6.08
C LEU A 64 -16.16 -3.92 -5.80
N ILE A 65 -16.46 -2.68 -5.50
CA ILE A 65 -17.83 -2.27 -5.25
C ILE A 65 -18.68 -2.44 -6.50
N ALA A 66 -18.16 -2.02 -7.63
CA ALA A 66 -18.86 -2.18 -8.90
C ALA A 66 -19.13 -3.65 -9.20
N TRP A 67 -18.16 -4.50 -8.92
CA TRP A 67 -18.30 -5.93 -9.13
C TRP A 67 -19.37 -6.53 -8.22
N MET A 68 -19.41 -6.07 -6.98
CA MET A 68 -20.40 -6.57 -6.03
C MET A 68 -21.82 -6.14 -6.35
N LEU A 69 -21.97 -5.00 -7.02
CA LEU A 69 -23.29 -4.51 -7.39
C LEU A 69 -23.88 -5.23 -8.61
N HIS A 70 -23.07 -5.95 -9.32
CA HIS A 70 -23.53 -6.76 -10.42
C HIS A 70 -23.87 -8.16 -9.98
#